data_6d946fea3e1566a4126393a8b82783bc
#
_entry.id   6d946fea3e1566a4126393a8b82783bc
#
_cell.length_a   1.000
_cell.length_b   1.000
_cell.length_c   1.000
_cell.angle_alpha   90.00
_cell.angle_beta   90.00
_cell.angle_gamma   90.00
#
_symmetry.space_group_name_H-M   'P 1'
#
loop_
_entity.id
_entity.type
_entity.pdbx_description
1 polymer ?
#
loop_
_entity_poly.entity_id
_entity_poly.type
_entity_poly.pdbx_seq_one_letter_code
_entity_poly.pdbx_strand_id
1 'polypeptide(L)'
;MSSNLFSLKGKTILISGSAGGIGNATAHLCVNLGARVILTDIRQEALKDTFNSLPDFQEREPLYFAADLTNSDELAALVDFCPQIDGLVCNAGVMKLTLTQFIKEEELIRIQKINLNAPILLTKSLLKKKKINKGGSIVYTASAAGVFRVSIGNGIYASTKCGIDAFMRTIALELGSKGIRCNSVNPGMVETALIGSFTEEEKANEIKNYPLGRFAKPEDIAYGIAYLLSEAAAFVTGTALKIDGGMTLS
;
A
#
# COMPACT_ATOMS: atom_id res chain seq x y z
N MET A 1 -20.78 -25.85 2.51
CA MET A 1 -19.62 -25.43 1.69
C MET A 1 -18.76 -24.55 2.56
N SER A 2 -17.50 -24.90 2.83
CA SER A 2 -16.60 -24.02 3.58
C SER A 2 -16.35 -22.78 2.73
N SER A 3 -16.80 -21.62 3.20
CA SER A 3 -16.49 -20.34 2.56
C SER A 3 -14.96 -20.17 2.56
N ASN A 4 -14.37 -19.89 1.39
CA ASN A 4 -12.96 -19.53 1.30
C ASN A 4 -12.77 -18.17 2.00
N LEU A 5 -12.25 -18.17 3.23
CA LEU A 5 -12.05 -16.97 4.06
C LEU A 5 -11.13 -15.92 3.43
N PHE A 6 -10.31 -16.32 2.44
CA PHE A 6 -9.45 -15.42 1.68
C PHE A 6 -10.14 -14.81 0.45
N SER A 7 -11.37 -15.25 0.11
CA SER A 7 -12.12 -14.71 -1.00
C SER A 7 -12.41 -13.21 -0.80
N LEU A 8 -12.25 -12.44 -1.87
CA LEU A 8 -12.65 -11.04 -1.96
C LEU A 8 -13.88 -10.85 -2.86
N LYS A 9 -14.59 -11.96 -3.16
CA LYS A 9 -15.77 -11.95 -4.02
C LYS A 9 -16.81 -10.94 -3.54
N GLY A 10 -17.29 -10.10 -4.47
CA GLY A 10 -18.28 -9.05 -4.19
C GLY A 10 -17.71 -7.79 -3.52
N LYS A 11 -16.44 -7.77 -3.09
CA LYS A 11 -15.79 -6.60 -2.51
C LYS A 11 -15.30 -5.64 -3.60
N THR A 12 -15.36 -4.34 -3.32
CA THR A 12 -14.78 -3.27 -4.16
C THR A 12 -13.58 -2.67 -3.43
N ILE A 13 -12.39 -2.69 -4.05
CA ILE A 13 -11.13 -2.31 -3.44
C ILE A 13 -10.48 -1.16 -4.21
N LEU A 14 -10.26 -0.01 -3.56
CA LEU A 14 -9.46 1.08 -4.11
C LEU A 14 -7.98 0.86 -3.81
N ILE A 15 -7.12 0.92 -4.84
CA ILE A 15 -5.67 0.70 -4.73
C ILE A 15 -4.94 1.91 -5.30
N SER A 16 -4.16 2.62 -4.48
CA SER A 16 -3.28 3.69 -4.93
C SER A 16 -1.86 3.19 -5.24
N GLY A 17 -1.17 3.87 -6.17
CA GLY A 17 0.14 3.40 -6.65
C GLY A 17 0.04 2.07 -7.37
N SER A 18 -1.05 1.87 -8.11
CA SER A 18 -1.39 0.60 -8.74
C SER A 18 -0.68 0.36 -10.09
N ALA A 19 0.02 1.35 -10.63
CA ALA A 19 0.69 1.24 -11.93
C ALA A 19 2.04 0.49 -11.90
N GLY A 20 2.37 -0.21 -10.84
CA GLY A 20 3.58 -1.03 -10.80
C GLY A 20 3.92 -1.59 -9.43
N GLY A 21 4.91 -2.47 -9.39
CA GLY A 21 5.40 -3.10 -8.17
C GLY A 21 4.30 -3.75 -7.33
N ILE A 22 4.30 -3.49 -6.04
CA ILE A 22 3.34 -4.05 -5.07
C ILE A 22 1.89 -3.73 -5.45
N GLY A 23 1.62 -2.51 -5.91
CA GLY A 23 0.25 -2.09 -6.25
C GLY A 23 -0.33 -2.87 -7.43
N ASN A 24 0.48 -3.09 -8.48
CA ASN A 24 0.10 -3.91 -9.64
C ASN A 24 -0.16 -5.37 -9.22
N ALA A 25 0.78 -6.00 -8.50
CA ALA A 25 0.60 -7.37 -8.01
C ALA A 25 -0.64 -7.50 -7.10
N THR A 26 -0.91 -6.48 -6.27
CA THR A 26 -2.11 -6.44 -5.42
C THR A 26 -3.39 -6.37 -6.26
N ALA A 27 -3.39 -5.55 -7.33
CA ALA A 27 -4.54 -5.43 -8.22
C ALA A 27 -4.89 -6.77 -8.88
N HIS A 28 -3.90 -7.43 -9.49
CA HIS A 28 -4.06 -8.74 -10.11
C HIS A 28 -4.55 -9.80 -9.11
N LEU A 29 -3.96 -9.84 -7.93
CA LEU A 29 -4.37 -10.80 -6.89
C LEU A 29 -5.80 -10.55 -6.41
N CYS A 30 -6.19 -9.28 -6.19
CA CYS A 30 -7.55 -8.94 -5.77
C CYS A 30 -8.59 -9.37 -6.80
N VAL A 31 -8.33 -9.16 -8.11
CA VAL A 31 -9.21 -9.63 -9.18
C VAL A 31 -9.30 -11.15 -9.19
N ASN A 32 -8.18 -11.87 -9.09
CA ASN A 32 -8.16 -13.33 -9.00
C ASN A 32 -8.93 -13.87 -7.78
N LEU A 33 -9.02 -13.11 -6.70
CA LEU A 33 -9.80 -13.45 -5.51
C LEU A 33 -11.28 -13.00 -5.60
N GLY A 34 -11.69 -12.46 -6.75
CA GLY A 34 -13.08 -12.08 -7.06
C GLY A 34 -13.46 -10.64 -6.68
N ALA A 35 -12.49 -9.78 -6.35
CA ALA A 35 -12.78 -8.38 -6.08
C ALA A 35 -12.96 -7.57 -7.37
N ARG A 36 -13.81 -6.54 -7.30
CA ARG A 36 -13.73 -5.38 -8.20
C ARG A 36 -12.64 -4.46 -7.70
N VAL A 37 -11.71 -4.06 -8.56
CA VAL A 37 -10.67 -3.08 -8.21
C VAL A 37 -10.94 -1.70 -8.82
N ILE A 38 -10.53 -0.65 -8.11
CA ILE A 38 -10.45 0.72 -8.59
C ILE A 38 -8.97 1.09 -8.50
N LEU A 39 -8.34 1.31 -9.65
CA LEU A 39 -6.92 1.59 -9.75
C LEU A 39 -6.67 3.09 -9.82
N THR A 40 -5.67 3.59 -9.07
CA THR A 40 -5.21 4.97 -9.21
C THR A 40 -3.70 5.07 -9.12
N ASP A 41 -3.13 5.88 -9.99
CA ASP A 41 -1.71 6.24 -10.04
C ASP A 41 -1.57 7.60 -10.75
N ILE A 42 -0.47 8.31 -10.52
CA ILE A 42 -0.16 9.54 -11.24
C ILE A 42 0.28 9.26 -12.70
N ARG A 43 0.84 8.07 -12.96
CA ARG A 43 1.35 7.64 -14.28
C ARG A 43 0.21 7.05 -15.13
N GLN A 44 -0.48 7.90 -15.87
CA GLN A 44 -1.69 7.53 -16.60
C GLN A 44 -1.48 6.35 -17.56
N GLU A 45 -0.43 6.34 -18.39
CA GLU A 45 -0.19 5.27 -19.35
C GLU A 45 0.11 3.93 -18.65
N ALA A 46 1.02 3.93 -17.67
CA ALA A 46 1.32 2.71 -16.90
C ALA A 46 0.10 2.21 -16.11
N LEU A 47 -0.78 3.11 -15.66
CA LEU A 47 -2.04 2.75 -15.02
C LEU A 47 -2.98 2.04 -16.00
N LYS A 48 -3.06 2.55 -17.23
CA LYS A 48 -3.85 1.95 -18.31
C LYS A 48 -3.30 0.59 -18.72
N ASP A 49 -1.96 0.43 -18.77
CA ASP A 49 -1.33 -0.86 -19.03
C ASP A 49 -1.66 -1.88 -17.94
N THR A 50 -1.59 -1.46 -16.67
CA THR A 50 -2.03 -2.30 -15.54
C THR A 50 -3.49 -2.72 -15.69
N PHE A 51 -4.38 -1.77 -16.00
CA PHE A 51 -5.81 -2.04 -16.17
C PHE A 51 -6.05 -3.06 -17.30
N ASN A 52 -5.40 -2.90 -18.46
CA ASN A 52 -5.54 -3.77 -19.62
C ASN A 52 -4.96 -5.17 -19.38
N SER A 53 -4.01 -5.33 -18.45
CA SER A 53 -3.38 -6.62 -18.12
C SER A 53 -4.09 -7.37 -16.99
N LEU A 54 -5.13 -6.82 -16.40
CA LEU A 54 -5.89 -7.51 -15.35
C LEU A 54 -6.49 -8.81 -15.89
N PRO A 55 -6.59 -9.85 -15.03
CA PRO A 55 -7.30 -11.08 -15.38
C PRO A 55 -8.76 -10.81 -15.74
N ASP A 56 -9.38 -11.71 -16.49
CA ASP A 56 -10.81 -11.64 -16.79
C ASP A 56 -11.65 -11.59 -15.51
N PHE A 57 -12.50 -10.61 -15.40
CA PHE A 57 -13.36 -10.40 -14.25
C PHE A 57 -14.75 -10.98 -14.51
N GLN A 58 -15.25 -11.74 -13.54
CA GLN A 58 -16.50 -12.52 -13.74
C GLN A 58 -17.78 -11.75 -13.40
N GLU A 59 -17.74 -10.71 -12.55
CA GLU A 59 -18.96 -10.08 -12.01
C GLU A 59 -19.06 -8.57 -12.19
N ARG A 60 -17.97 -7.83 -12.03
CA ARG A 60 -17.99 -6.35 -12.09
C ARG A 60 -16.72 -5.82 -12.72
N GLU A 61 -16.88 -4.98 -13.70
CA GLU A 61 -15.77 -4.35 -14.42
C GLU A 61 -14.89 -3.52 -13.48
N PRO A 62 -13.55 -3.69 -13.53
CA PRO A 62 -12.59 -2.82 -12.85
C PRO A 62 -12.77 -1.37 -13.30
N LEU A 63 -12.29 -0.44 -12.49
CA LEU A 63 -12.25 0.98 -12.82
C LEU A 63 -10.82 1.48 -12.68
N TYR A 64 -10.50 2.57 -13.38
CA TYR A 64 -9.26 3.30 -13.13
C TYR A 64 -9.49 4.80 -13.25
N PHE A 65 -8.69 5.57 -12.50
CA PHE A 65 -8.72 7.03 -12.47
C PHE A 65 -7.29 7.53 -12.19
N ALA A 66 -6.67 8.19 -13.16
CA ALA A 66 -5.35 8.77 -12.97
C ALA A 66 -5.46 10.03 -12.08
N ALA A 67 -4.65 10.10 -11.02
CA ALA A 67 -4.65 11.24 -10.12
C ALA A 67 -3.29 11.42 -9.43
N ASP A 68 -2.85 12.66 -9.32
CA ASP A 68 -1.84 13.07 -8.35
C ASP A 68 -2.52 13.29 -6.99
N LEU A 69 -2.30 12.36 -6.06
CA LEU A 69 -2.90 12.42 -4.72
C LEU A 69 -2.34 13.56 -3.85
N THR A 70 -1.30 14.26 -4.31
CA THR A 70 -0.77 15.47 -3.65
C THR A 70 -1.49 16.75 -4.12
N ASN A 71 -2.27 16.65 -5.20
CA ASN A 71 -3.15 17.69 -5.70
C ASN A 71 -4.55 17.53 -5.09
N SER A 72 -5.04 18.58 -4.39
CA SER A 72 -6.32 18.54 -3.68
C SER A 72 -7.53 18.32 -4.58
N ASP A 73 -7.50 18.87 -5.79
CA ASP A 73 -8.62 18.83 -6.72
C ASP A 73 -8.70 17.46 -7.39
N GLU A 74 -7.55 16.88 -7.78
CA GLU A 74 -7.49 15.53 -8.35
C GLU A 74 -7.85 14.47 -7.30
N LEU A 75 -7.39 14.63 -6.04
CA LEU A 75 -7.79 13.78 -4.93
C LEU A 75 -9.30 13.86 -4.69
N ALA A 76 -9.89 15.05 -4.72
CA ALA A 76 -11.34 15.22 -4.57
C ALA A 76 -12.10 14.57 -5.72
N ALA A 77 -11.65 14.74 -6.96
CA ALA A 77 -12.24 14.13 -8.15
C ALA A 77 -12.19 12.59 -8.09
N LEU A 78 -11.05 12.00 -7.67
CA LEU A 78 -10.94 10.55 -7.43
C LEU A 78 -11.96 10.08 -6.39
N VAL A 79 -12.09 10.78 -5.27
CA VAL A 79 -13.03 10.42 -4.19
C VAL A 79 -14.47 10.50 -4.67
N ASP A 80 -14.83 11.47 -5.52
CA ASP A 80 -16.15 11.59 -6.12
C ASP A 80 -16.42 10.47 -7.13
N PHE A 81 -15.45 10.14 -7.94
CA PHE A 81 -15.49 9.03 -8.90
C PHE A 81 -15.71 7.66 -8.20
N CYS A 82 -15.14 7.44 -7.02
CA CYS A 82 -15.28 6.18 -6.32
C CYS A 82 -16.73 5.89 -5.93
N PRO A 83 -17.26 4.68 -6.20
CA PRO A 83 -18.46 4.18 -5.54
C PRO A 83 -18.21 3.91 -4.05
N GLN A 84 -19.14 3.24 -3.38
CA GLN A 84 -18.86 2.63 -2.07
C GLN A 84 -17.78 1.55 -2.21
N ILE A 85 -16.81 1.53 -1.30
CA ILE A 85 -15.69 0.58 -1.29
C ILE A 85 -15.68 -0.23 0.00
N ASP A 86 -15.24 -1.47 -0.10
CA ASP A 86 -15.07 -2.40 1.02
C ASP A 86 -13.60 -2.47 1.48
N GLY A 87 -12.67 -2.01 0.64
CA GLY A 87 -11.26 -1.96 0.96
C GLY A 87 -10.55 -0.75 0.38
N LEU A 88 -9.55 -0.26 1.11
CA LEU A 88 -8.63 0.78 0.68
C LEU A 88 -7.20 0.29 0.85
N VAL A 89 -6.40 0.34 -0.21
CA VAL A 89 -4.96 0.07 -0.17
C VAL A 89 -4.19 1.34 -0.50
N CYS A 90 -3.56 1.94 0.50
CA CYS A 90 -2.69 3.09 0.36
C CYS A 90 -1.25 2.61 0.11
N ASN A 91 -0.89 2.44 -1.18
CA ASN A 91 0.40 1.89 -1.56
C ASN A 91 1.31 2.90 -2.28
N ALA A 92 0.79 3.98 -2.83
CA ALA A 92 1.59 5.01 -3.48
C ALA A 92 2.70 5.53 -2.56
N GLY A 93 3.92 5.63 -3.09
CA GLY A 93 5.06 6.11 -2.33
C GLY A 93 6.33 6.22 -3.16
N VAL A 94 7.26 7.02 -2.66
CA VAL A 94 8.58 7.25 -3.25
C VAL A 94 9.65 7.12 -2.18
N MET A 95 10.85 6.75 -2.58
CA MET A 95 12.01 6.65 -1.70
C MET A 95 13.17 7.47 -2.27
N LYS A 96 13.96 8.06 -1.39
CA LYS A 96 15.25 8.64 -1.70
C LYS A 96 16.16 8.51 -0.49
N LEU A 97 17.36 8.02 -0.72
CA LEU A 97 18.41 7.95 0.28
C LEU A 97 19.21 9.27 0.27
N THR A 98 19.33 9.90 1.42
CA THR A 98 20.08 11.15 1.57
C THR A 98 20.62 11.26 2.99
N LEU A 99 21.94 11.46 3.14
CA LEU A 99 22.52 11.71 4.46
C LEU A 99 21.91 13.00 5.06
N THR A 100 21.70 13.01 6.37
CA THR A 100 20.95 14.08 7.06
C THR A 100 21.47 15.47 6.74
N GLN A 101 22.78 15.67 6.68
CA GLN A 101 23.39 16.98 6.38
C GLN A 101 23.15 17.48 4.93
N PHE A 102 22.74 16.61 4.03
CA PHE A 102 22.47 16.96 2.62
C PHE A 102 20.98 16.96 2.28
N ILE A 103 20.10 16.87 3.28
CA ILE A 103 18.66 16.94 3.08
C ILE A 103 18.31 18.34 2.57
N LYS A 104 17.65 18.39 1.42
CA LYS A 104 17.04 19.61 0.89
C LYS A 104 15.58 19.72 1.34
N GLU A 105 15.16 20.91 1.73
CA GLU A 105 13.80 21.15 2.23
C GLU A 105 12.72 20.75 1.20
N GLU A 106 12.94 21.06 -0.08
CA GLU A 106 11.99 20.70 -1.15
C GLU A 106 11.78 19.19 -1.25
N GLU A 107 12.87 18.42 -1.11
CA GLU A 107 12.81 16.96 -1.18
C GLU A 107 12.12 16.36 0.06
N LEU A 108 12.39 16.92 1.24
CA LEU A 108 11.71 16.56 2.48
C LEU A 108 10.19 16.77 2.33
N ILE A 109 9.79 17.98 1.89
CA ILE A 109 8.37 18.33 1.69
C ILE A 109 7.73 17.42 0.64
N ARG A 110 8.42 17.16 -0.48
CA ARG A 110 7.92 16.29 -1.56
C ARG A 110 7.65 14.88 -1.06
N ILE A 111 8.59 14.26 -0.36
CA ILE A 111 8.45 12.89 0.15
C ILE A 111 7.35 12.84 1.23
N GLN A 112 7.27 13.82 2.11
CA GLN A 112 6.19 13.91 3.11
C GLN A 112 4.82 14.04 2.46
N LYS A 113 4.66 14.90 1.45
CA LYS A 113 3.39 15.06 0.72
C LYS A 113 2.92 13.74 0.12
N ILE A 114 3.81 12.98 -0.53
CA ILE A 114 3.46 11.74 -1.21
C ILE A 114 3.23 10.60 -0.21
N ASN A 115 4.18 10.36 0.68
CA ASN A 115 4.19 9.14 1.50
C ASN A 115 3.32 9.25 2.77
N LEU A 116 3.07 10.46 3.26
CA LEU A 116 2.37 10.68 4.52
C LEU A 116 1.06 11.46 4.32
N ASN A 117 1.13 12.67 3.74
CA ASN A 117 -0.04 13.53 3.68
C ASN A 117 -1.11 12.98 2.71
N ALA A 118 -0.71 12.52 1.52
CA ALA A 118 -1.64 12.01 0.51
C ALA A 118 -2.49 10.82 1.01
N PRO A 119 -1.93 9.74 1.58
CA PRO A 119 -2.74 8.64 2.12
C PRO A 119 -3.62 9.07 3.31
N ILE A 120 -3.17 9.98 4.17
CA ILE A 120 -3.99 10.56 5.25
C ILE A 120 -5.18 11.32 4.67
N LEU A 121 -4.95 12.22 3.69
CA LEU A 121 -5.99 13.04 3.08
C LEU A 121 -6.97 12.21 2.25
N LEU A 122 -6.50 11.18 1.54
CA LEU A 122 -7.36 10.24 0.83
C LEU A 122 -8.29 9.51 1.79
N THR A 123 -7.75 8.93 2.87
CA THR A 123 -8.53 8.24 3.91
C THR A 123 -9.55 9.19 4.55
N LYS A 124 -9.11 10.39 4.99
CA LYS A 124 -10.00 11.43 5.53
C LYS A 124 -11.15 11.74 4.58
N SER A 125 -10.86 11.94 3.28
CA SER A 125 -11.86 12.37 2.30
C SER A 125 -12.87 11.26 1.99
N LEU A 126 -12.43 10.01 1.88
CA LEU A 126 -13.29 8.84 1.72
C LEU A 126 -14.20 8.64 2.95
N LEU A 127 -13.68 8.80 4.16
CA LEU A 127 -14.46 8.71 5.41
C LEU A 127 -15.46 9.84 5.51
N LYS A 128 -15.07 11.09 5.21
CA LYS A 128 -15.96 12.27 5.24
C LYS A 128 -17.13 12.09 4.28
N LYS A 129 -16.91 11.53 3.09
CA LYS A 129 -17.95 11.26 2.09
C LYS A 129 -18.63 9.90 2.29
N LYS A 130 -18.34 9.21 3.41
CA LYS A 130 -18.92 7.89 3.76
C LYS A 130 -18.74 6.85 2.65
N LYS A 131 -17.62 6.90 1.93
CA LYS A 131 -17.33 5.97 0.82
C LYS A 131 -16.82 4.60 1.28
N ILE A 132 -16.38 4.44 2.54
CA ILE A 132 -15.93 3.16 3.09
C ILE A 132 -17.09 2.50 3.82
N ASN A 133 -17.45 1.29 3.40
CA ASN A 133 -18.53 0.50 3.97
C ASN A 133 -18.21 0.09 5.42
N LYS A 134 -19.26 -0.09 6.24
CA LYS A 134 -19.13 -0.78 7.54
C LYS A 134 -18.56 -2.18 7.30
N GLY A 135 -17.68 -2.63 8.18
CA GLY A 135 -16.98 -3.90 8.02
C GLY A 135 -15.83 -3.86 6.99
N GLY A 136 -15.51 -2.70 6.42
CA GLY A 136 -14.43 -2.54 5.46
C GLY A 136 -13.03 -2.73 6.06
N SER A 137 -12.01 -2.71 5.18
CA SER A 137 -10.60 -2.86 5.58
C SER A 137 -9.72 -1.81 4.90
N ILE A 138 -8.88 -1.14 5.69
CA ILE A 138 -7.88 -0.18 5.23
C ILE A 138 -6.50 -0.80 5.43
N VAL A 139 -5.67 -0.82 4.39
CA VAL A 139 -4.29 -1.34 4.45
C VAL A 139 -3.33 -0.29 3.94
N TYR A 140 -2.35 0.07 4.76
CA TYR A 140 -1.26 0.96 4.37
C TYR A 140 0.00 0.16 4.06
N THR A 141 0.68 0.49 2.97
CA THR A 141 2.04 0.01 2.70
C THR A 141 3.02 0.92 3.43
N ALA A 142 3.37 0.53 4.66
CA ALA A 142 4.43 1.15 5.45
C ALA A 142 5.80 0.62 5.00
N SER A 143 6.70 0.28 5.90
CA SER A 143 7.99 -0.34 5.61
C SER A 143 8.59 -0.95 6.87
N ALA A 144 9.38 -2.00 6.76
CA ALA A 144 10.26 -2.45 7.84
C ALA A 144 11.27 -1.35 8.21
N ALA A 145 11.68 -0.54 7.21
CA ALA A 145 12.54 0.62 7.43
C ALA A 145 11.81 1.73 8.21
N GLY A 146 12.37 2.10 9.33
CA GLY A 146 11.83 3.07 10.28
C GLY A 146 11.00 2.43 11.38
N VAL A 147 10.08 1.53 11.06
CA VAL A 147 9.20 0.89 12.06
C VAL A 147 9.96 -0.17 12.87
N PHE A 148 10.79 -0.98 12.21
CA PHE A 148 11.52 -2.10 12.84
C PHE A 148 13.04 -2.00 12.70
N ARG A 149 13.55 -1.33 11.68
CA ARG A 149 14.97 -1.14 11.40
C ARG A 149 15.23 0.25 10.84
N VAL A 150 16.40 0.78 11.08
CA VAL A 150 16.88 2.03 10.46
C VAL A 150 18.13 1.77 9.65
N SER A 151 18.39 2.59 8.63
CA SER A 151 19.60 2.55 7.82
C SER A 151 20.10 3.95 7.51
N ILE A 152 21.41 4.03 7.21
CA ILE A 152 22.05 5.30 6.87
C ILE A 152 21.38 5.91 5.64
N GLY A 153 21.09 7.20 5.68
CA GLY A 153 20.50 7.96 4.57
C GLY A 153 18.99 7.79 4.40
N ASN A 154 18.33 6.93 5.18
CA ASN A 154 16.91 6.63 5.01
C ASN A 154 15.97 7.49 5.90
N GLY A 155 16.50 8.53 6.56
CA GLY A 155 15.77 9.28 7.59
C GLY A 155 14.44 9.88 7.12
N ILE A 156 14.38 10.52 5.94
CA ILE A 156 13.15 11.13 5.41
C ILE A 156 12.09 10.05 5.13
N TYR A 157 12.45 9.01 4.38
CA TYR A 157 11.53 7.94 4.04
C TYR A 157 11.04 7.20 5.30
N ALA A 158 11.95 6.81 6.17
CA ALA A 158 11.65 6.13 7.42
C ALA A 158 10.68 6.94 8.30
N SER A 159 10.89 8.25 8.43
CA SER A 159 9.99 9.13 9.20
C SER A 159 8.55 9.12 8.65
N THR A 160 8.39 9.13 7.32
CA THR A 160 7.04 9.07 6.70
C THR A 160 6.37 7.72 6.91
N LYS A 161 7.14 6.63 6.86
CA LYS A 161 6.59 5.28 7.04
C LYS A 161 6.24 4.97 8.51
N CYS A 162 7.01 5.50 9.45
CA CYS A 162 6.64 5.51 10.88
C CYS A 162 5.38 6.35 11.11
N GLY A 163 5.27 7.52 10.49
CA GLY A 163 4.10 8.39 10.60
C GLY A 163 2.81 7.70 10.12
N ILE A 164 2.88 7.00 8.99
CA ILE A 164 1.74 6.20 8.47
C ILE A 164 1.39 5.05 9.40
N ASP A 165 2.36 4.37 9.98
CA ASP A 165 2.10 3.27 10.92
C ASP A 165 1.41 3.79 12.20
N ALA A 166 1.85 4.93 12.72
CA ALA A 166 1.19 5.58 13.85
C ALA A 166 -0.25 6.04 13.51
N PHE A 167 -0.45 6.66 12.35
CA PHE A 167 -1.77 7.06 11.86
C PHE A 167 -2.71 5.86 11.70
N MET A 168 -2.24 4.77 11.13
CA MET A 168 -2.97 3.51 10.97
C MET A 168 -3.55 3.02 12.30
N ARG A 169 -2.75 3.04 13.38
CA ARG A 169 -3.19 2.60 14.72
C ARG A 169 -4.30 3.49 15.27
N THR A 170 -4.19 4.81 15.05
CA THR A 170 -5.24 5.76 15.44
C THR A 170 -6.55 5.47 14.71
N ILE A 171 -6.49 5.26 13.39
CA ILE A 171 -7.67 4.93 12.57
C ILE A 171 -8.29 3.60 13.00
N ALA A 172 -7.49 2.61 13.39
CA ALA A 172 -8.01 1.33 13.90
C ALA A 172 -8.87 1.52 15.15
N LEU A 173 -8.47 2.42 16.06
CA LEU A 173 -9.24 2.75 17.26
C LEU A 173 -10.52 3.53 16.93
N GLU A 174 -10.42 4.55 16.06
CA GLU A 174 -11.54 5.42 15.70
C GLU A 174 -12.66 4.68 14.94
N LEU A 175 -12.29 3.67 14.14
CA LEU A 175 -13.23 3.00 13.24
C LEU A 175 -13.67 1.61 13.72
N GLY A 176 -13.06 1.09 14.78
CA GLY A 176 -13.36 -0.25 15.32
C GLY A 176 -14.85 -0.46 15.64
N SER A 177 -15.53 0.55 16.20
CA SER A 177 -16.98 0.49 16.48
C SER A 177 -17.86 0.37 15.24
N LYS A 178 -17.32 0.69 14.05
CA LYS A 178 -18.00 0.51 12.76
C LYS A 178 -17.64 -0.82 12.09
N GLY A 179 -16.83 -1.66 12.75
CA GLY A 179 -16.28 -2.88 12.19
C GLY A 179 -15.21 -2.66 11.11
N ILE A 180 -14.78 -1.41 10.86
CA ILE A 180 -13.75 -1.12 9.88
C ILE A 180 -12.39 -1.41 10.51
N ARG A 181 -11.64 -2.31 9.89
CA ARG A 181 -10.28 -2.69 10.30
C ARG A 181 -9.25 -1.80 9.61
N CYS A 182 -8.16 -1.51 10.28
CA CYS A 182 -7.08 -0.72 9.72
C CYS A 182 -5.74 -1.33 10.14
N ASN A 183 -4.89 -1.65 9.16
CA ASN A 183 -3.62 -2.33 9.37
C ASN A 183 -2.55 -1.78 8.42
N SER A 184 -1.28 -2.09 8.67
CA SER A 184 -0.20 -1.85 7.73
C SER A 184 0.52 -3.14 7.35
N VAL A 185 1.03 -3.22 6.12
CA VAL A 185 2.08 -4.16 5.75
C VAL A 185 3.41 -3.42 5.80
N ASN A 186 4.45 -4.10 6.29
CA ASN A 186 5.78 -3.54 6.50
C ASN A 186 6.81 -4.38 5.75
N PRO A 187 6.97 -4.14 4.42
CA PRO A 187 7.91 -4.88 3.60
C PRO A 187 9.37 -4.62 3.99
N GLY A 188 10.23 -5.63 3.80
CA GLY A 188 11.65 -5.46 3.58
C GLY A 188 11.93 -4.90 2.19
N MET A 189 13.09 -5.26 1.60
CA MET A 189 13.38 -4.92 0.19
C MET A 189 12.51 -5.76 -0.73
N VAL A 190 11.92 -5.10 -1.72
CA VAL A 190 11.02 -5.72 -2.71
C VAL A 190 11.56 -5.46 -4.11
N GLU A 191 11.60 -6.48 -4.95
CA GLU A 191 12.06 -6.40 -6.35
C GLU A 191 11.09 -5.53 -7.18
N THR A 192 11.31 -4.23 -7.12
CA THR A 192 10.55 -3.21 -7.84
C THR A 192 11.48 -2.18 -8.45
N ALA A 193 10.97 -1.28 -9.25
CA ALA A 193 11.75 -0.17 -9.82
C ALA A 193 12.44 0.69 -8.72
N LEU A 194 11.95 0.67 -7.49
CA LEU A 194 12.54 1.41 -6.36
C LEU A 194 13.96 0.93 -6.00
N ILE A 195 14.30 -0.34 -6.26
CA ILE A 195 15.64 -0.89 -6.01
C ILE A 195 16.50 -0.98 -7.28
N GLY A 196 16.02 -0.44 -8.40
CA GLY A 196 16.74 -0.47 -9.68
C GLY A 196 18.06 0.31 -9.71
N SER A 197 18.32 1.14 -8.69
CA SER A 197 19.59 1.88 -8.55
C SER A 197 20.70 1.09 -7.84
N PHE A 198 20.39 -0.08 -7.28
CA PHE A 198 21.38 -0.94 -6.62
C PHE A 198 22.19 -1.73 -7.65
N THR A 199 23.50 -1.75 -7.48
CA THR A 199 24.39 -2.64 -8.26
C THR A 199 24.16 -4.10 -7.83
N GLU A 200 24.56 -5.05 -8.66
CA GLU A 200 24.44 -6.48 -8.34
C GLU A 200 25.26 -6.85 -7.09
N GLU A 201 26.39 -6.19 -6.85
CA GLU A 201 27.19 -6.38 -5.64
C GLU A 201 26.49 -5.86 -4.40
N GLU A 202 25.86 -4.67 -4.46
CA GLU A 202 25.05 -4.11 -3.36
C GLU A 202 23.87 -5.01 -3.04
N LYS A 203 23.17 -5.54 -4.06
CA LYS A 203 22.08 -6.51 -3.89
C LYS A 203 22.58 -7.78 -3.23
N ALA A 204 23.69 -8.36 -3.71
CA ALA A 204 24.25 -9.59 -3.17
C ALA A 204 24.71 -9.41 -1.69
N ASN A 205 25.20 -8.24 -1.32
CA ASN A 205 25.57 -7.92 0.05
C ASN A 205 24.33 -7.71 0.93
N GLU A 206 23.31 -7.01 0.45
CA GLU A 206 22.08 -6.79 1.22
C GLU A 206 21.28 -8.07 1.43
N ILE A 207 21.24 -8.99 0.46
CA ILE A 207 20.56 -10.29 0.56
C ILE A 207 21.08 -11.13 1.74
N LYS A 208 22.37 -10.99 2.13
CA LYS A 208 22.94 -11.70 3.28
C LYS A 208 22.25 -11.37 4.60
N ASN A 209 21.58 -10.23 4.68
CA ASN A 209 20.77 -9.83 5.84
C ASN A 209 19.41 -10.51 5.90
N TYR A 210 19.02 -11.27 4.88
CA TYR A 210 17.71 -11.93 4.78
C TYR A 210 17.83 -13.43 5.08
N PRO A 211 17.33 -13.93 6.20
CA PRO A 211 17.29 -15.36 6.49
C PRO A 211 16.67 -16.23 5.39
N LEU A 212 15.69 -15.69 4.63
CA LEU A 212 15.09 -16.40 3.50
C LEU A 212 15.92 -16.33 2.21
N GLY A 213 17.11 -15.70 2.21
CA GLY A 213 18.10 -15.71 1.13
C GLY A 213 17.67 -14.98 -0.15
N ARG A 214 16.65 -14.13 -0.10
CA ARG A 214 16.18 -13.34 -1.24
C ARG A 214 15.46 -12.07 -0.81
N PHE A 215 15.33 -11.13 -1.73
CA PHE A 215 14.34 -10.05 -1.61
C PHE A 215 12.93 -10.57 -1.82
N ALA A 216 11.96 -9.83 -1.33
CA ALA A 216 10.55 -10.13 -1.59
C ALA A 216 10.22 -9.81 -3.05
N LYS A 217 9.36 -10.63 -3.66
CA LYS A 217 8.66 -10.27 -4.90
C LYS A 217 7.45 -9.41 -4.54
N PRO A 218 6.94 -8.58 -5.47
CA PRO A 218 5.70 -7.82 -5.25
C PRO A 218 4.54 -8.68 -4.76
N GLU A 219 4.44 -9.93 -5.26
CA GLU A 219 3.41 -10.90 -4.89
C GLU A 219 3.49 -11.31 -3.41
N ASP A 220 4.69 -11.42 -2.83
CA ASP A 220 4.86 -11.75 -1.42
C ASP A 220 4.15 -10.72 -0.52
N ILE A 221 4.18 -9.45 -0.91
CA ILE A 221 3.51 -8.37 -0.19
C ILE A 221 2.03 -8.34 -0.50
N ALA A 222 1.65 -8.58 -1.76
CA ALA A 222 0.24 -8.64 -2.18
C ALA A 222 -0.54 -9.71 -1.42
N TYR A 223 0.06 -10.87 -1.13
CA TYR A 223 -0.57 -11.92 -0.30
C TYR A 223 -0.91 -11.41 1.11
N GLY A 224 0.00 -10.66 1.74
CA GLY A 224 -0.26 -10.06 3.05
C GLY A 224 -1.36 -8.98 3.00
N ILE A 225 -1.39 -8.17 1.94
CA ILE A 225 -2.45 -7.18 1.72
C ILE A 225 -3.80 -7.89 1.52
N ALA A 226 -3.87 -8.92 0.68
CA ALA A 226 -5.09 -9.68 0.42
C ALA A 226 -5.60 -10.37 1.71
N TYR A 227 -4.71 -10.94 2.53
CA TYR A 227 -5.05 -11.46 3.86
C TYR A 227 -5.73 -10.39 4.70
N LEU A 228 -5.12 -9.21 4.83
CA LEU A 228 -5.67 -8.12 5.65
C LEU A 228 -6.99 -7.56 5.11
N LEU A 229 -7.25 -7.65 3.80
CA LEU A 229 -8.53 -7.27 3.17
C LEU A 229 -9.62 -8.31 3.36
N SER A 230 -9.28 -9.56 3.59
CA SER A 230 -10.18 -10.71 3.62
C SER A 230 -10.83 -10.95 4.98
N GLU A 231 -11.80 -11.87 5.03
CA GLU A 231 -12.42 -12.33 6.28
C GLU A 231 -11.48 -13.19 7.14
N ALA A 232 -10.40 -13.73 6.57
CA ALA A 232 -9.36 -14.43 7.34
C ALA A 232 -8.70 -13.51 8.39
N ALA A 233 -8.75 -12.18 8.18
CA ALA A 233 -8.25 -11.17 9.11
C ALA A 233 -9.36 -10.47 9.93
N ALA A 234 -10.54 -11.08 10.07
CA ALA A 234 -11.70 -10.44 10.72
C ALA A 234 -11.42 -9.93 12.15
N PHE A 235 -10.49 -10.54 12.87
CA PHE A 235 -10.09 -10.13 14.23
C PHE A 235 -8.71 -9.47 14.28
N VAL A 236 -8.24 -8.90 13.15
CA VAL A 236 -6.92 -8.23 13.02
C VAL A 236 -7.12 -6.77 12.69
N THR A 237 -6.80 -5.88 13.64
CA THR A 237 -6.80 -4.42 13.44
C THR A 237 -5.71 -3.76 14.28
N GLY A 238 -5.13 -2.66 13.80
CA GLY A 238 -4.05 -1.94 14.47
C GLY A 238 -2.69 -2.66 14.39
N THR A 239 -2.54 -3.67 13.54
CA THR A 239 -1.28 -4.42 13.40
C THR A 239 -0.38 -3.87 12.31
N ALA A 240 0.93 -3.90 12.57
CA ALA A 240 2.01 -3.70 11.61
C ALA A 240 2.50 -5.10 11.16
N LEU A 241 1.92 -5.63 10.08
CA LEU A 241 2.28 -6.96 9.57
C LEU A 241 3.63 -6.89 8.86
N LYS A 242 4.65 -7.46 9.50
CA LYS A 242 6.01 -7.51 8.97
C LYS A 242 6.14 -8.59 7.89
N ILE A 243 6.62 -8.21 6.70
CA ILE A 243 6.86 -9.09 5.56
C ILE A 243 8.26 -8.78 5.01
N ASP A 244 9.28 -9.23 5.71
CA ASP A 244 10.66 -8.79 5.50
C ASP A 244 11.68 -9.94 5.36
N GLY A 245 11.23 -11.17 5.20
CA GLY A 245 12.10 -12.33 5.05
C GLY A 245 13.03 -12.58 6.25
N GLY A 246 12.70 -12.01 7.42
CA GLY A 246 13.49 -12.11 8.63
C GLY A 246 14.60 -11.04 8.78
N MET A 247 14.70 -10.09 7.84
CA MET A 247 15.74 -9.04 7.81
C MET A 247 15.86 -8.27 9.15
N THR A 248 14.77 -8.08 9.87
CA THR A 248 14.76 -7.32 11.13
C THR A 248 15.03 -8.18 12.38
N LEU A 249 15.39 -9.43 12.22
CA LEU A 249 15.78 -10.33 13.33
C LEU A 249 17.29 -10.32 13.59
N SER A 250 18.07 -9.81 12.65
CA SER A 250 19.54 -9.71 12.68
C SER A 250 20.01 -8.31 13.06
#